data_57de0442d56fca6d55e54af4f59e943b
#
_entry.id   57de0442d56fca6d55e54af4f59e943b
#
_cell.length_a   1.000
_cell.length_b   1.000
_cell.length_c   1.000
_cell.angle_alpha   90.00
_cell.angle_beta   90.00
_cell.angle_gamma   90.00
#
_symmetry.space_group_name_H-M   'P 1'
#
loop_
_entity.id
_entity.type
_entity.pdbx_description
1 polymer ?
#
loop_
_entity_poly.entity_id
_entity_poly.type
_entity_poly.pdbx_seq_one_letter_code
_entity_poly.pdbx_strand_id
1 'polypeptide(L)'
;VLGEWDYRRTSNPESELLKSTQKQSGFNEPTATVMWNTLARHELSAFDTILWNIFPFHPHKKDDLLTNRTPTNEELDAGIEYAKMLLALVPTLKIVAIGQKSAGTLQRYGVECVACVPHPSMGGANRFKAAVAQLFTNGE
;
A
#
# COMPACT_ATOMS: atom_id res chain seq x y z
N VAL A 1 1.83 -0.34 -20.18
CA VAL A 1 2.45 -1.55 -20.67
C VAL A 1 3.51 -2.02 -19.69
N LEU A 2 3.07 -2.73 -18.66
CA LEU A 2 3.93 -3.30 -17.62
C LEU A 2 4.63 -4.60 -18.06
N GLY A 3 4.47 -4.99 -19.33
CA GLY A 3 4.91 -6.28 -19.85
C GLY A 3 6.42 -6.44 -20.02
N GLU A 4 7.19 -5.37 -19.94
CA GLU A 4 8.65 -5.42 -20.07
C GLU A 4 9.37 -5.48 -18.71
N TRP A 5 8.63 -5.28 -17.61
CA TRP A 5 9.18 -5.40 -16.28
C TRP A 5 8.84 -6.78 -15.74
N ASP A 6 9.84 -7.56 -15.43
CA ASP A 6 9.68 -8.83 -14.75
C ASP A 6 9.27 -8.57 -13.29
N TYR A 7 7.97 -8.34 -13.06
CA TYR A 7 7.39 -8.15 -11.73
C TYR A 7 7.40 -9.46 -10.97
N ARG A 8 8.57 -9.91 -10.62
CA ARG A 8 8.71 -11.06 -9.75
C ARG A 8 8.31 -10.66 -8.35
N ARG A 9 7.41 -11.44 -7.79
CA ARG A 9 7.15 -11.38 -6.37
C ARG A 9 8.44 -11.68 -5.65
N THR A 10 8.79 -10.83 -4.67
CA THR A 10 9.97 -11.05 -3.84
C THR A 10 9.91 -12.42 -3.21
N SER A 11 10.91 -13.24 -3.42
CA SER A 11 11.12 -14.50 -2.74
C SER A 11 12.61 -14.66 -2.46
N ASN A 12 12.90 -15.30 -1.35
CA ASN A 12 14.24 -15.84 -1.10
C ASN A 12 14.15 -17.37 -1.24
N PRO A 13 14.55 -17.94 -2.39
CA PRO A 13 14.42 -19.37 -2.64
C PRO A 13 15.24 -20.22 -1.66
N GLU A 14 16.26 -19.64 -1.01
CA GLU A 14 17.11 -20.31 -0.03
C GLU A 14 16.53 -20.25 1.39
N SER A 15 15.49 -19.45 1.62
CA SER A 15 14.88 -19.33 2.95
C SER A 15 14.13 -20.63 3.31
N GLU A 16 14.54 -21.28 4.39
CA GLU A 16 13.84 -22.45 4.94
C GLU A 16 12.45 -22.12 5.49
N LEU A 17 12.18 -20.85 5.76
CA LEU A 17 10.93 -20.35 6.32
C LEU A 17 9.80 -20.25 5.27
N LEU A 18 10.13 -20.31 3.98
CA LEU A 18 9.15 -20.24 2.90
C LEU A 18 8.68 -21.64 2.47
N LYS A 19 7.39 -21.75 2.18
CA LYS A 19 6.82 -22.96 1.54
C LYS A 19 7.40 -23.12 0.13
N SER A 20 7.47 -24.37 -0.37
CA SER A 20 7.99 -24.68 -1.72
C SER A 20 7.32 -23.86 -2.83
N THR A 21 6.00 -23.66 -2.75
CA THR A 21 5.24 -22.82 -3.70
C THR A 21 5.65 -21.36 -3.63
N GLN A 22 5.99 -20.82 -2.46
CA GLN A 22 6.47 -19.45 -2.29
C GLN A 22 7.89 -19.27 -2.80
N LYS A 23 8.73 -20.32 -2.70
CA LYS A 23 10.08 -20.30 -3.28
C LYS A 23 10.05 -20.22 -4.80
N GLN A 24 9.11 -20.90 -5.45
CA GLN A 24 8.97 -20.94 -6.91
C GLN A 24 8.26 -19.69 -7.46
N SER A 25 7.17 -19.26 -6.83
CA SER A 25 6.25 -18.24 -7.38
C SER A 25 6.34 -16.90 -6.66
N GLY A 26 7.21 -16.77 -5.66
CA GLY A 26 7.29 -15.64 -4.77
C GLY A 26 6.13 -15.58 -3.77
N PHE A 27 6.26 -14.74 -2.78
CA PHE A 27 5.25 -14.53 -1.75
C PHE A 27 4.06 -13.75 -2.33
N ASN A 28 2.88 -14.34 -2.24
CA ASN A 28 1.64 -13.68 -2.64
C ASN A 28 1.08 -12.89 -1.45
N GLU A 29 1.28 -11.58 -1.44
CA GLU A 29 0.66 -10.69 -0.47
C GLU A 29 -0.76 -10.31 -0.98
N PRO A 30 -1.83 -10.70 -0.27
CA PRO A 30 -3.21 -10.52 -0.74
C PRO A 30 -3.57 -9.05 -0.97
N THR A 31 -3.12 -8.14 -0.11
CA THR A 31 -3.39 -6.70 -0.22
C THR A 31 -2.74 -6.12 -1.47
N ALA A 32 -1.48 -6.45 -1.72
CA ALA A 32 -0.77 -6.01 -2.92
C ALA A 32 -1.46 -6.51 -4.20
N THR A 33 -1.92 -7.76 -4.19
CA THR A 33 -2.67 -8.31 -5.33
C THR A 33 -3.97 -7.54 -5.60
N VAL A 34 -4.73 -7.18 -4.55
CA VAL A 34 -5.95 -6.36 -4.70
C VAL A 34 -5.61 -4.98 -5.23
N MET A 35 -4.56 -4.34 -4.70
CA MET A 35 -4.10 -3.02 -5.12
C MET A 35 -3.74 -3.01 -6.61
N TRP A 36 -2.81 -3.87 -7.04
CA TRP A 36 -2.37 -3.95 -8.42
C TRP A 36 -3.51 -4.25 -9.40
N ASN A 37 -4.38 -5.20 -9.08
CA ASN A 37 -5.53 -5.50 -9.92
C ASN A 37 -6.51 -4.33 -10.02
N THR A 38 -6.62 -3.52 -8.97
CA THR A 38 -7.49 -2.33 -8.99
C THR A 38 -6.88 -1.23 -9.85
N LEU A 39 -5.59 -0.94 -9.69
CA LEU A 39 -4.89 0.03 -10.54
C LEU A 39 -4.99 -0.34 -12.02
N ALA A 40 -4.73 -1.61 -12.35
CA ALA A 40 -4.79 -2.10 -13.72
C ALA A 40 -6.19 -1.98 -14.34
N ARG A 41 -7.25 -2.21 -13.54
CA ARG A 41 -8.65 -2.06 -14.01
C ARG A 41 -9.04 -0.63 -14.36
N HIS A 42 -8.43 0.34 -13.70
CA HIS A 42 -8.67 1.77 -13.93
C HIS A 42 -7.61 2.39 -14.84
N GLU A 43 -6.84 1.55 -15.54
CA GLU A 43 -5.81 1.98 -16.49
C GLU A 43 -4.79 2.96 -15.91
N LEU A 44 -4.62 2.93 -14.57
CA LEU A 44 -3.65 3.77 -13.90
C LEU A 44 -2.23 3.31 -14.22
N SER A 45 -1.44 4.22 -14.72
CA SER A 45 -0.03 3.95 -14.99
C SER A 45 0.74 3.70 -13.69
N ALA A 46 1.55 2.65 -13.68
CA ALA A 46 2.46 2.41 -12.56
C ALA A 46 3.54 3.50 -12.44
N PHE A 47 3.79 4.26 -13.52
CA PHE A 47 4.73 5.37 -13.50
C PHE A 47 4.13 6.67 -12.95
N ASP A 48 2.78 6.76 -12.92
CA ASP A 48 2.05 7.90 -12.38
C ASP A 48 1.45 7.62 -11.00
N THR A 49 1.76 6.44 -10.44
CA THR A 49 1.19 5.99 -9.15
C THR A 49 2.28 5.59 -8.18
N ILE A 50 2.25 6.16 -6.98
CA ILE A 50 3.14 5.80 -5.89
C ILE A 50 2.32 5.09 -4.81
N LEU A 51 2.66 3.83 -4.52
CA LEU A 51 2.12 3.10 -3.38
C LEU A 51 3.06 3.31 -2.19
N TRP A 52 2.54 3.91 -1.12
CA TRP A 52 3.33 4.27 0.04
C TRP A 52 2.67 3.82 1.36
N ASN A 53 3.44 3.27 2.26
CA ASN A 53 2.98 3.00 3.63
C ASN A 53 3.29 4.18 4.53
N ILE A 54 2.33 4.64 5.34
CA ILE A 54 2.57 5.72 6.32
C ILE A 54 3.75 5.39 7.24
N PHE A 55 3.86 4.12 7.67
CA PHE A 55 5.07 3.61 8.30
C PHE A 55 5.82 2.73 7.29
N PRO A 56 6.90 3.24 6.65
CA PRO A 56 7.57 2.57 5.53
C PRO A 56 8.51 1.44 5.96
N PHE A 57 8.46 1.05 7.22
CA PHE A 57 9.22 -0.07 7.76
C PHE A 57 8.30 -1.26 8.03
N HIS A 58 8.90 -2.40 8.45
CA HIS A 58 8.15 -3.61 8.73
C HIS A 58 7.79 -3.72 10.22
N PRO A 59 6.53 -3.44 10.63
CA PRO A 59 6.10 -3.58 12.02
C PRO A 59 5.87 -5.07 12.32
N HIS A 60 6.75 -5.67 13.08
CA HIS A 60 6.71 -7.08 13.48
C HIS A 60 6.62 -7.23 15.00
N LYS A 61 6.28 -8.42 15.47
CA LYS A 61 6.38 -8.75 16.89
C LYS A 61 7.85 -8.85 17.29
N LYS A 62 8.14 -8.53 18.54
CA LYS A 62 9.48 -8.68 19.07
C LYS A 62 9.96 -10.11 18.83
N ASP A 63 11.20 -10.24 18.36
CA ASP A 63 11.88 -11.50 18.08
C ASP A 63 11.23 -12.43 17.04
N ASP A 64 10.26 -11.90 16.24
CA ASP A 64 9.62 -12.64 15.15
C ASP A 64 9.42 -11.77 13.91
N LEU A 65 10.45 -11.72 13.07
CA LEU A 65 10.52 -10.90 11.86
C LEU A 65 9.52 -11.32 10.76
N LEU A 66 8.95 -12.51 10.85
CA LEU A 66 7.98 -13.01 9.87
C LEU A 66 6.53 -12.64 10.21
N THR A 67 6.32 -12.04 11.38
CA THR A 67 4.99 -11.55 11.74
C THR A 67 4.76 -10.14 11.19
N ASN A 68 3.51 -9.83 10.95
CA ASN A 68 3.07 -8.49 10.63
C ASN A 68 2.06 -8.03 11.69
N ARG A 69 2.21 -6.81 12.17
CA ARG A 69 1.27 -6.17 13.09
C ARG A 69 0.90 -4.77 12.61
N THR A 70 -0.14 -4.25 13.19
CA THR A 70 -0.47 -2.85 12.94
C THR A 70 0.59 -1.94 13.59
N PRO A 71 1.08 -0.88 12.92
CA PRO A 71 1.96 0.12 13.50
C PRO A 71 1.34 0.79 14.73
N THR A 72 2.17 1.13 15.71
CA THR A 72 1.76 1.97 16.85
C THR A 72 1.60 3.44 16.42
N ASN A 73 1.04 4.27 17.27
CA ASN A 73 0.91 5.70 16.96
C ASN A 73 2.28 6.35 16.83
N GLU A 74 3.25 6.01 17.68
CA GLU A 74 4.62 6.53 17.64
C GLU A 74 5.33 6.13 16.34
N GLU A 75 5.10 4.91 15.85
CA GLU A 75 5.61 4.46 14.56
C GLU A 75 4.96 5.23 13.40
N LEU A 76 3.66 5.47 13.46
CA LEU A 76 2.95 6.28 12.46
C LEU A 76 3.44 7.73 12.48
N ASP A 77 3.70 8.29 13.67
CA ASP A 77 4.21 9.64 13.85
C ASP A 77 5.65 9.78 13.34
N ALA A 78 6.47 8.75 13.52
CA ALA A 78 7.81 8.70 12.91
C ALA A 78 7.74 8.52 11.38
N GLY A 79 6.78 7.73 10.90
CA GLY A 79 6.60 7.43 9.48
C GLY A 79 6.14 8.61 8.64
N ILE A 80 5.35 9.53 9.22
CA ILE A 80 4.79 10.69 8.49
C ILE A 80 5.89 11.62 7.94
N GLU A 81 7.04 11.70 8.59
CA GLU A 81 8.13 12.53 8.12
C GLU A 81 8.66 12.06 6.75
N TYR A 82 8.72 10.76 6.51
CA TYR A 82 9.09 10.20 5.20
C TYR A 82 8.02 10.50 4.14
N ALA A 83 6.73 10.47 4.50
CA ALA A 83 5.66 10.87 3.59
C ALA A 83 5.76 12.37 3.22
N LYS A 84 6.06 13.25 4.18
CA LYS A 84 6.30 14.67 3.93
C LYS A 84 7.51 14.91 3.01
N MET A 85 8.59 14.15 3.20
CA MET A 85 9.75 14.22 2.29
C MET A 85 9.36 13.83 0.87
N LEU A 86 8.57 12.77 0.70
CA LEU A 86 8.06 12.36 -0.61
C LEU A 86 7.20 13.45 -1.26
N LEU A 87 6.30 14.08 -0.49
CA LEU A 87 5.45 15.17 -0.97
C LEU A 87 6.26 16.42 -1.33
N ALA A 88 7.33 16.69 -0.63
CA ALA A 88 8.24 17.78 -0.97
C ALA A 88 8.97 17.54 -2.30
N LEU A 89 9.29 16.27 -2.62
CA LEU A 89 9.90 15.89 -3.89
C LEU A 89 8.92 15.95 -5.07
N VAL A 90 7.64 15.65 -4.83
CA VAL A 90 6.59 15.63 -5.87
C VAL A 90 5.36 16.41 -5.37
N PRO A 91 5.37 17.75 -5.41
CA PRO A 91 4.31 18.57 -4.81
C PRO A 91 2.94 18.45 -5.48
N THR A 92 2.88 17.87 -6.68
CA THR A 92 1.64 17.70 -7.46
C THR A 92 0.89 16.42 -7.12
N LEU A 93 1.39 15.59 -6.20
CA LEU A 93 0.74 14.34 -5.81
C LEU A 93 -0.65 14.57 -5.22
N LYS A 94 -1.63 13.85 -5.75
CA LYS A 94 -2.96 13.70 -5.15
C LYS A 94 -2.96 12.49 -4.25
N ILE A 95 -3.29 12.68 -2.98
CA ILE A 95 -3.21 11.62 -1.96
C ILE A 95 -4.57 10.97 -1.78
N VAL A 96 -4.61 9.65 -1.94
CA VAL A 96 -5.74 8.80 -1.53
C VAL A 96 -5.33 8.01 -0.29
N ALA A 97 -5.93 8.29 0.84
CA ALA A 97 -5.68 7.53 2.06
C ALA A 97 -6.37 6.17 2.00
N ILE A 98 -5.64 5.10 2.31
CA ILE A 98 -6.17 3.74 2.35
C ILE A 98 -6.29 3.28 3.80
N GLY A 99 -7.52 3.23 4.29
CA GLY A 99 -7.84 2.88 5.67
C GLY A 99 -7.78 4.05 6.65
N GLN A 100 -8.50 3.89 7.76
CA GLN A 100 -8.70 4.95 8.76
C GLN A 100 -7.41 5.37 9.47
N LYS A 101 -6.47 4.45 9.68
CA LYS A 101 -5.19 4.79 10.31
C LYS A 101 -4.35 5.74 9.45
N SER A 102 -4.28 5.46 8.15
CA SER A 102 -3.60 6.34 7.20
C SER A 102 -4.28 7.71 7.14
N ALA A 103 -5.60 7.73 6.98
CA ALA A 103 -6.38 8.97 6.93
C ALA A 103 -6.21 9.80 8.21
N GLY A 104 -6.37 9.18 9.39
CA GLY A 104 -6.24 9.88 10.67
C GLY A 104 -4.83 10.38 10.94
N THR A 105 -3.79 9.67 10.50
CA THR A 105 -2.41 10.14 10.62
C THR A 105 -2.16 11.34 9.71
N LEU A 106 -2.53 11.26 8.43
CA LEU A 106 -2.37 12.36 7.49
C LEU A 106 -3.12 13.62 7.98
N GLN A 107 -4.36 13.47 8.43
CA GLN A 107 -5.15 14.57 8.97
C GLN A 107 -4.48 15.21 10.21
N ARG A 108 -3.98 14.40 11.14
CA ARG A 108 -3.30 14.88 12.36
C ARG A 108 -2.08 15.73 12.06
N TYR A 109 -1.43 15.50 10.94
CA TYR A 109 -0.26 16.25 10.50
C TYR A 109 -0.55 17.29 9.40
N GLY A 110 -1.82 17.60 9.15
CA GLY A 110 -2.22 18.63 8.21
C GLY A 110 -1.97 18.28 6.74
N VAL A 111 -1.86 16.99 6.42
CA VAL A 111 -1.70 16.52 5.04
C VAL A 111 -3.07 16.23 4.44
N GLU A 112 -3.44 17.00 3.43
CA GLU A 112 -4.72 16.86 2.75
C GLU A 112 -4.78 15.63 1.85
N CYS A 113 -5.92 14.92 1.88
CA CYS A 113 -6.21 13.80 1.00
C CYS A 113 -7.40 14.14 0.11
N VAL A 114 -7.32 13.80 -1.16
CA VAL A 114 -8.46 13.95 -2.08
C VAL A 114 -9.56 12.93 -1.78
N ALA A 115 -9.22 11.81 -1.18
CA ALA A 115 -10.17 10.79 -0.75
C ALA A 115 -9.61 9.89 0.35
N CYS A 116 -10.52 9.20 1.05
CA CYS A 116 -10.21 8.08 1.94
C CYS A 116 -11.03 6.87 1.51
N VAL A 117 -10.37 5.75 1.25
CA VAL A 117 -11.00 4.49 0.87
C VAL A 117 -10.76 3.42 1.94
N PRO A 118 -11.67 2.43 2.09
CA PRO A 118 -11.46 1.32 3.02
C PRO A 118 -10.18 0.55 2.73
N HIS A 119 -9.53 0.00 3.76
CA HIS A 119 -8.38 -0.88 3.56
C HIS A 119 -8.84 -2.24 2.99
N PRO A 120 -8.14 -2.83 2.00
CA PRO A 120 -8.56 -4.08 1.36
C PRO A 120 -8.38 -5.34 2.21
N SER A 121 -7.63 -5.27 3.33
CA SER A 121 -7.43 -6.42 4.22
C SER A 121 -8.71 -6.80 4.99
N MET A 122 -8.67 -7.98 5.64
CA MET A 122 -9.71 -8.48 6.56
C MET A 122 -11.14 -8.43 5.95
N GLY A 123 -11.29 -8.90 4.72
CA GLY A 123 -12.58 -8.91 4.00
C GLY A 123 -12.97 -7.55 3.39
N GLY A 124 -12.12 -6.54 3.46
CA GLY A 124 -12.39 -5.20 2.92
C GLY A 124 -12.24 -5.05 1.41
N ALA A 125 -11.77 -6.08 0.69
CA ALA A 125 -11.42 -5.99 -0.73
C ALA A 125 -12.55 -5.47 -1.63
N ASN A 126 -13.79 -5.94 -1.45
CA ASN A 126 -14.92 -5.49 -2.27
C ASN A 126 -15.30 -4.04 -1.98
N ARG A 127 -15.28 -3.62 -0.71
CA ARG A 127 -15.53 -2.23 -0.32
C ARG A 127 -14.44 -1.30 -0.86
N PHE A 128 -13.18 -1.73 -0.80
CA PHE A 128 -12.05 -1.01 -1.39
C PHE A 128 -12.26 -0.80 -2.90
N LYS A 129 -12.52 -1.88 -3.65
CA LYS A 129 -12.74 -1.81 -5.11
C LYS A 129 -13.90 -0.89 -5.49
N ALA A 130 -15.02 -0.96 -4.76
CA ALA A 130 -16.18 -0.11 -5.00
C ALA A 130 -15.86 1.37 -4.73
N ALA A 131 -15.17 1.66 -3.62
CA ALA A 131 -14.78 3.04 -3.28
C ALA A 131 -13.79 3.61 -4.31
N VAL A 132 -12.80 2.83 -4.75
CA VAL A 132 -11.86 3.27 -5.80
C VAL A 132 -12.61 3.52 -7.12
N ALA A 133 -13.53 2.64 -7.53
CA ALA A 133 -14.32 2.85 -8.74
C ALA A 133 -15.10 4.19 -8.71
N GLN A 134 -15.66 4.56 -7.56
CA GLN A 134 -16.36 5.84 -7.40
C GLN A 134 -15.45 7.06 -7.58
N LEU A 135 -14.16 6.97 -7.24
CA LEU A 135 -13.22 8.09 -7.45
C LEU A 135 -13.03 8.42 -8.93
N PHE A 136 -13.11 7.41 -9.80
CA PHE A 136 -12.91 7.58 -11.24
C PHE A 136 -14.21 7.90 -11.99
N THR A 137 -15.38 7.61 -11.41
CA THR A 137 -16.67 7.99 -12.00
C THR A 137 -17.08 9.42 -11.68
N ASN A 138 -16.59 9.99 -10.58
CA ASN A 138 -16.93 11.35 -10.14
C ASN A 138 -15.90 12.41 -10.59
N GLY A 139 -14.91 12.02 -11.36
CA GLY A 139 -13.82 12.88 -11.84
C GLY A 139 -13.98 13.37 -13.30
N GLU A 140 -15.12 13.12 -13.94
CA GLU A 140 -15.49 13.65 -15.24
C GLU A 140 -16.29 14.97 -15.12
#